data_33fc5700475df30631f3775a2c32a6af
#
_entry.id   33fc5700475df30631f3775a2c32a6af
#
_cell.length_a   1.000
_cell.length_b   1.000
_cell.length_c   1.000
_cell.angle_alpha   90.00
_cell.angle_beta   90.00
_cell.angle_gamma   90.00
#
_symmetry.space_group_name_H-M   'P 1'
#
loop_
_entity.id
_entity.type
_entity.pdbx_description
1 polymer ?
#
loop_
_entity_poly.entity_id
_entity_poly.type
_entity_poly.pdbx_seq_one_letter_code
_entity_poly.pdbx_strand_id
1 'polypeptide(L)'
;FDPVERGRHLPVLTGMRGWAALWVLLYHAWGQAGMPPIKFAVLSFNVELTPFLRMGGAGVMVFFVLSGFLLSLPFAEWQAGMRDKPATGRYLLRRVARVFPAYYAQLAIVLAAAYLSYGPASLPSLADLTRHLLMLFMPPPLGTEPRNLVWWTLPIEFSFYLALPVLAVLLRPD
;
A
#
# COMPACT_ATOMS: atom_id res chain seq x y z
N PHE A 1 -7.33 15.40 -17.60
CA PHE A 1 -6.98 14.04 -18.04
C PHE A 1 -6.00 14.20 -19.20
N ASP A 2 -4.74 13.87 -18.95
CA ASP A 2 -3.68 14.01 -19.95
C ASP A 2 -3.76 12.79 -20.90
N PRO A 3 -3.94 12.99 -22.22
CA PRO A 3 -4.01 11.90 -23.20
C PRO A 3 -2.73 11.06 -23.26
N VAL A 4 -1.61 11.61 -22.80
CA VAL A 4 -0.30 10.94 -22.77
C VAL A 4 -0.22 9.83 -21.70
N GLU A 5 -1.07 9.87 -20.67
CA GLU A 5 -1.12 8.80 -19.65
C GLU A 5 -1.87 7.54 -20.10
N ARG A 6 -2.58 7.57 -21.24
CA ARG A 6 -3.21 6.37 -21.82
C ARG A 6 -2.23 5.44 -22.56
N GLY A 7 -0.97 5.83 -22.70
CA GLY A 7 -0.05 5.20 -23.64
C GLY A 7 0.61 3.89 -23.20
N ARG A 8 0.64 3.55 -21.91
CA ARG A 8 1.24 2.27 -21.45
C ARG A 8 0.42 1.63 -20.34
N HIS A 9 -0.76 1.18 -20.68
CA HIS A 9 -1.41 0.17 -19.87
C HIS A 9 -0.58 -1.11 -20.00
N LEU A 10 0.17 -1.45 -18.94
CA LEU A 10 0.89 -2.72 -18.85
C LEU A 10 -0.04 -3.71 -18.11
N PRO A 11 -0.91 -4.44 -18.85
CA PRO A 11 -1.94 -5.29 -18.23
C PRO A 11 -1.32 -6.37 -17.35
N VAL A 12 -0.13 -6.82 -17.70
CA VAL A 12 0.64 -7.80 -16.91
C VAL A 12 0.95 -7.26 -15.51
N LEU A 13 1.43 -6.01 -15.40
CA LEU A 13 1.74 -5.41 -14.10
C LEU A 13 0.48 -5.13 -13.27
N THR A 14 -0.62 -4.80 -13.92
CA THR A 14 -1.93 -4.67 -13.26
C THR A 14 -2.39 -6.03 -12.73
N GLY A 15 -2.25 -7.09 -13.52
CA GLY A 15 -2.55 -8.46 -13.11
C GLY A 15 -1.69 -8.91 -11.92
N MET A 16 -0.39 -8.64 -11.95
CA MET A 16 0.54 -8.95 -10.84
C MET A 16 0.14 -8.23 -9.55
N ARG A 17 -0.27 -6.97 -9.64
CA ARG A 17 -0.78 -6.22 -8.46
C ARG A 17 -2.06 -6.82 -7.92
N GLY A 18 -2.98 -7.22 -8.80
CA GLY A 18 -4.22 -7.91 -8.40
C GLY A 18 -3.93 -9.24 -7.69
N TRP A 19 -3.00 -10.02 -8.24
CA TRP A 19 -2.56 -11.28 -7.63
C TRP A 19 -1.89 -11.06 -6.27
N ALA A 20 -0.98 -10.11 -6.16
CA ALA A 20 -0.33 -9.75 -4.90
C ALA A 20 -1.35 -9.29 -3.84
N ALA A 21 -2.37 -8.50 -4.23
CA ALA A 21 -3.45 -8.08 -3.35
C ALA A 21 -4.26 -9.27 -2.83
N LEU A 22 -4.63 -10.17 -3.72
CA LEU A 22 -5.35 -11.39 -3.35
C LEU A 22 -4.54 -12.25 -2.38
N TRP A 23 -3.24 -12.40 -2.63
CA TRP A 23 -2.36 -13.18 -1.76
C TRP A 23 -2.24 -12.58 -0.36
N VAL A 24 -2.07 -11.26 -0.24
CA VAL A 24 -2.08 -10.53 1.04
C VAL A 24 -3.43 -10.67 1.75
N LEU A 25 -4.55 -10.57 1.00
CA LEU A 25 -5.90 -10.75 1.55
C LEU A 25 -6.07 -12.15 2.13
N LEU A 26 -5.67 -13.18 1.39
CA LEU A 26 -5.75 -14.58 1.85
C LEU A 26 -4.89 -14.82 3.08
N TYR A 27 -3.69 -14.23 3.14
CA TYR A 27 -2.83 -14.29 4.32
C TYR A 27 -3.50 -13.69 5.56
N HIS A 28 -4.09 -12.51 5.43
CA HIS A 28 -4.78 -11.87 6.57
C HIS A 28 -6.05 -12.61 6.97
N ALA A 29 -6.86 -13.07 6.00
CA ALA A 29 -8.05 -13.87 6.28
C ALA A 29 -7.71 -15.17 7.00
N TRP A 30 -6.66 -15.86 6.56
CA TRP A 30 -6.14 -17.05 7.20
C TRP A 30 -5.58 -16.76 8.61
N GLY A 31 -4.93 -15.59 8.79
CA GLY A 31 -4.47 -15.11 10.08
C GLY A 31 -5.61 -14.91 11.08
N GLN A 32 -6.71 -14.28 10.64
CA GLN A 32 -7.91 -14.09 11.45
C GLN A 32 -8.61 -15.42 11.82
N ALA A 33 -8.47 -16.43 10.96
CA ALA A 33 -8.98 -17.78 11.25
C ALA A 33 -8.10 -18.60 12.21
N GLY A 34 -7.04 -18.01 12.79
CA GLY A 34 -6.14 -18.71 13.74
C GLY A 34 -5.06 -19.54 13.07
N MET A 35 -4.77 -19.31 11.79
CA MET A 35 -3.71 -19.98 11.02
C MET A 35 -3.80 -21.52 10.99
N PRO A 36 -4.97 -22.12 10.79
CA PRO A 36 -5.07 -23.57 10.75
C PRO A 36 -4.26 -24.16 9.59
N PRO A 37 -3.66 -25.35 9.74
CA PRO A 37 -2.98 -26.00 8.61
C PRO A 37 -4.00 -26.34 7.52
N ILE A 38 -3.70 -25.94 6.28
CA ILE A 38 -4.56 -26.22 5.13
C ILE A 38 -3.93 -27.35 4.32
N LYS A 39 -4.51 -28.53 4.49
CA LYS A 39 -4.10 -29.77 3.82
C LYS A 39 -5.32 -30.42 3.17
N PHE A 40 -5.16 -30.89 1.96
CA PHE A 40 -6.20 -31.64 1.26
C PHE A 40 -5.57 -32.65 0.31
N ALA A 41 -6.28 -33.74 0.07
CA ALA A 41 -5.87 -34.74 -0.88
C ALA A 41 -6.50 -34.47 -2.25
N VAL A 42 -5.68 -34.47 -3.30
CA VAL A 42 -6.13 -34.41 -4.70
C VAL A 42 -5.65 -35.70 -5.35
N LEU A 43 -6.59 -36.58 -5.69
CA LEU A 43 -6.28 -37.92 -6.20
C LEU A 43 -5.35 -38.68 -5.20
N SER A 44 -4.12 -38.94 -5.59
CA SER A 44 -3.12 -39.64 -4.76
C SER A 44 -2.09 -38.70 -4.12
N PHE A 45 -2.24 -37.38 -4.27
CA PHE A 45 -1.30 -36.40 -3.77
C PHE A 45 -1.85 -35.63 -2.57
N ASN A 46 -1.04 -35.54 -1.52
CA ASN A 46 -1.33 -34.65 -0.39
C ASN A 46 -0.78 -33.25 -0.70
N VAL A 47 -1.68 -32.29 -0.85
CA VAL A 47 -1.32 -30.88 -1.10
C VAL A 47 -1.39 -30.12 0.21
N GLU A 48 -0.33 -29.40 0.55
CA GLU A 48 -0.29 -28.50 1.70
C GLU A 48 -0.14 -27.04 1.24
N LEU A 49 -1.15 -26.23 1.48
CA LEU A 49 -1.15 -24.80 1.13
C LEU A 49 -0.63 -23.89 2.25
N THR A 50 -0.40 -24.42 3.44
CA THR A 50 0.07 -23.64 4.59
C THR A 50 1.33 -22.82 4.30
N PRO A 51 2.39 -23.37 3.64
CA PRO A 51 3.59 -22.59 3.33
C PRO A 51 3.29 -21.43 2.36
N PHE A 52 2.46 -21.68 1.35
CA PHE A 52 2.06 -20.64 0.38
C PHE A 52 1.32 -19.49 1.07
N LEU A 53 0.38 -19.79 1.98
CA LEU A 53 -0.34 -18.77 2.71
C LEU A 53 0.58 -17.99 3.66
N ARG A 54 1.50 -18.65 4.35
CA ARG A 54 2.51 -18.00 5.22
C ARG A 54 3.35 -16.98 4.48
N MET A 55 3.68 -17.24 3.23
CA MET A 55 4.42 -16.32 2.38
C MET A 55 3.58 -15.13 1.87
N GLY A 56 2.28 -15.07 2.15
CA GLY A 56 1.38 -14.02 1.65
C GLY A 56 1.81 -12.61 2.03
N GLY A 57 2.52 -12.43 3.15
CA GLY A 57 3.15 -11.17 3.50
C GLY A 57 4.15 -10.65 2.46
N ALA A 58 4.78 -11.54 1.66
CA ALA A 58 5.66 -11.16 0.56
C ALA A 58 4.91 -10.41 -0.56
N GLY A 59 3.60 -10.56 -0.66
CA GLY A 59 2.78 -9.78 -1.59
C GLY A 59 2.93 -8.27 -1.40
N VAL A 60 3.18 -7.81 -0.17
CA VAL A 60 3.46 -6.39 0.13
C VAL A 60 4.76 -5.95 -0.55
N MET A 61 5.80 -6.77 -0.56
CA MET A 61 7.07 -6.48 -1.24
C MET A 61 6.86 -6.35 -2.76
N VAL A 62 6.04 -7.24 -3.35
CA VAL A 62 5.65 -7.15 -4.76
C VAL A 62 4.95 -5.81 -5.03
N PHE A 63 4.06 -5.36 -4.15
CA PHE A 63 3.43 -4.05 -4.26
C PHE A 63 4.44 -2.91 -4.24
N PHE A 64 5.39 -2.92 -3.33
CA PHE A 64 6.40 -1.86 -3.25
C PHE A 64 7.28 -1.82 -4.49
N VAL A 65 7.74 -2.97 -4.97
CA VAL A 65 8.55 -3.05 -6.20
C VAL A 65 7.76 -2.55 -7.41
N LEU A 66 6.53 -3.02 -7.61
CA LEU A 66 5.68 -2.59 -8.71
C LEU A 66 5.30 -1.10 -8.61
N SER A 67 5.02 -0.61 -7.41
CA SER A 67 4.72 0.80 -7.18
C SER A 67 5.95 1.66 -7.47
N GLY A 68 7.12 1.30 -6.93
CA GLY A 68 8.38 2.00 -7.21
C GLY A 68 8.67 2.06 -8.71
N PHE A 69 8.57 0.91 -9.40
CA PHE A 69 8.79 0.83 -10.84
C PHE A 69 7.81 1.74 -11.62
N LEU A 70 6.51 1.57 -11.44
CA LEU A 70 5.51 2.34 -12.18
C LEU A 70 5.56 3.84 -11.88
N LEU A 71 5.91 4.21 -10.66
CA LEU A 71 6.02 5.61 -10.26
C LEU A 71 7.30 6.25 -10.78
N SER A 72 8.39 5.50 -10.94
CA SER A 72 9.64 6.01 -11.47
C SER A 72 9.63 6.19 -12.99
N LEU A 73 8.81 5.44 -13.74
CA LEU A 73 8.77 5.49 -15.20
C LEU A 73 8.70 6.92 -15.78
N PRO A 74 7.78 7.81 -15.36
CA PRO A 74 7.72 9.16 -15.91
C PRO A 74 8.98 9.98 -15.67
N PHE A 75 9.67 9.73 -14.57
CA PHE A 75 10.93 10.40 -14.22
C PHE A 75 12.10 9.83 -15.01
N ALA A 76 12.15 8.50 -15.21
CA ALA A 76 13.15 7.84 -16.03
C ALA A 76 13.03 8.26 -17.50
N GLU A 77 11.80 8.34 -18.04
CA GLU A 77 11.53 8.84 -19.38
C GLU A 77 11.98 10.29 -19.56
N TRP A 78 11.78 11.13 -18.54
CA TRP A 78 12.29 12.50 -18.53
C TRP A 78 13.83 12.55 -18.52
N GLN A 79 14.49 11.76 -17.69
CA GLN A 79 15.95 11.68 -17.65
C GLN A 79 16.53 11.20 -18.99
N ALA A 80 15.84 10.27 -19.68
CA ALA A 80 16.23 9.78 -21.00
C ALA A 80 15.90 10.75 -22.15
N GLY A 81 15.35 11.95 -21.86
CA GLY A 81 14.96 12.92 -22.89
C GLY A 81 13.73 12.53 -23.71
N MET A 82 13.00 11.49 -23.30
CA MET A 82 11.83 10.98 -24.04
C MET A 82 10.53 11.71 -23.67
N ARG A 83 10.54 12.53 -22.64
CA ARG A 83 9.39 13.35 -22.24
C ARG A 83 9.82 14.58 -21.43
N ASP A 84 8.90 15.55 -21.31
CA ASP A 84 9.09 16.71 -20.45
C ASP A 84 9.11 16.34 -18.96
N LYS A 85 9.72 17.24 -18.15
CA LYS A 85 9.78 17.07 -16.70
C LYS A 85 8.37 16.90 -16.12
N PRO A 86 8.12 15.81 -15.36
CA PRO A 86 6.84 15.64 -14.68
C PRO A 86 6.56 16.79 -13.72
N ALA A 87 5.36 17.36 -13.76
CA ALA A 87 4.94 18.41 -12.83
C ALA A 87 4.77 17.78 -11.42
N THR A 88 5.76 17.98 -10.56
CA THR A 88 5.84 17.37 -9.22
C THR A 88 4.58 17.64 -8.39
N GLY A 89 4.04 18.87 -8.41
CA GLY A 89 2.82 19.20 -7.68
C GLY A 89 1.61 18.41 -8.15
N ARG A 90 1.42 18.27 -9.47
CA ARG A 90 0.32 17.48 -10.05
C ARG A 90 0.51 15.99 -9.77
N TYR A 91 1.74 15.52 -9.81
CA TYR A 91 2.08 14.14 -9.44
C TYR A 91 1.69 13.86 -7.98
N LEU A 92 2.13 14.68 -7.02
CA LEU A 92 1.81 14.51 -5.59
C LEU A 92 0.31 14.63 -5.33
N LEU A 93 -0.37 15.61 -5.92
CA LEU A 93 -1.81 15.79 -5.77
C LEU A 93 -2.59 14.55 -6.20
N ARG A 94 -2.23 13.93 -7.33
CA ARG A 94 -2.85 12.68 -7.78
C ARG A 94 -2.63 11.52 -6.79
N ARG A 95 -1.49 11.45 -6.13
CA ARG A 95 -1.19 10.42 -5.12
C ARG A 95 -2.01 10.64 -3.85
N VAL A 96 -2.04 11.86 -3.36
CA VAL A 96 -2.89 12.25 -2.22
C VAL A 96 -4.36 11.94 -2.51
N ALA A 97 -4.89 12.41 -3.64
CA ALA A 97 -6.28 12.16 -4.03
C ALA A 97 -6.62 10.66 -4.20
N ARG A 98 -5.64 9.82 -4.46
CA ARG A 98 -5.84 8.37 -4.57
C ARG A 98 -5.87 7.66 -3.21
N VAL A 99 -5.04 8.07 -2.26
CA VAL A 99 -4.84 7.35 -1.00
C VAL A 99 -5.72 7.89 0.11
N PHE A 100 -5.75 9.21 0.30
CA PHE A 100 -6.40 9.83 1.45
C PHE A 100 -7.91 9.59 1.56
N PRO A 101 -8.71 9.68 0.49
CA PRO A 101 -10.15 9.46 0.62
C PRO A 101 -10.49 8.05 1.10
N ALA A 102 -9.83 7.03 0.53
CA ALA A 102 -10.03 5.64 0.92
C ALA A 102 -9.55 5.37 2.35
N TYR A 103 -8.41 5.94 2.74
CA TYR A 103 -7.88 5.83 4.08
C TYR A 103 -8.80 6.45 5.12
N TYR A 104 -9.25 7.70 4.92
CA TYR A 104 -10.11 8.37 5.89
C TYR A 104 -11.50 7.74 5.98
N ALA A 105 -12.04 7.24 4.87
CA ALA A 105 -13.27 6.47 4.89
C ALA A 105 -13.10 5.19 5.75
N GLN A 106 -12.01 4.47 5.56
CA GLN A 106 -11.71 3.27 6.35
C GLN A 106 -11.47 3.61 7.83
N LEU A 107 -10.75 4.69 8.14
CA LEU A 107 -10.55 5.15 9.52
C LEU A 107 -11.90 5.46 10.19
N ALA A 108 -12.78 6.18 9.51
CA ALA A 108 -14.11 6.50 10.05
C ALA A 108 -14.92 5.22 10.31
N ILE A 109 -14.91 4.26 9.39
CA ILE A 109 -15.59 2.96 9.55
C ILE A 109 -15.04 2.20 10.76
N VAL A 110 -13.71 2.11 10.89
CA VAL A 110 -13.06 1.39 12.02
C VAL A 110 -13.41 2.04 13.36
N LEU A 111 -13.38 3.39 13.44
CA LEU A 111 -13.74 4.11 14.66
C LEU A 111 -15.23 3.97 14.98
N ALA A 112 -16.10 4.06 13.99
CA ALA A 112 -17.54 3.85 14.17
C ALA A 112 -17.84 2.41 14.64
N ALA A 113 -17.23 1.41 14.03
CA ALA A 113 -17.39 0.02 14.44
C ALA A 113 -16.91 -0.20 15.88
N ALA A 114 -15.76 0.37 16.26
CA ALA A 114 -15.25 0.29 17.62
C ALA A 114 -16.21 0.96 18.63
N TYR A 115 -16.69 2.15 18.32
CA TYR A 115 -17.65 2.86 19.15
C TYR A 115 -18.96 2.07 19.36
N LEU A 116 -19.50 1.53 18.27
CA LEU A 116 -20.75 0.75 18.32
C LEU A 116 -20.60 -0.56 19.08
N SER A 117 -19.43 -1.19 19.00
CA SER A 117 -19.20 -2.50 19.65
C SER A 117 -18.77 -2.39 21.12
N TYR A 118 -18.00 -1.35 21.46
CA TYR A 118 -17.32 -1.24 22.77
C TYR A 118 -17.58 0.08 23.48
N GLY A 119 -18.37 0.98 22.90
CA GLY A 119 -18.73 2.28 23.48
C GLY A 119 -17.62 3.35 23.41
N PRO A 120 -17.85 4.52 24.04
CA PRO A 120 -16.96 5.70 23.91
C PRO A 120 -15.52 5.46 24.36
N ALA A 121 -15.29 4.56 25.32
CA ALA A 121 -13.96 4.24 25.84
C ALA A 121 -13.04 3.56 24.82
N SER A 122 -13.58 3.06 23.71
CA SER A 122 -12.81 2.44 22.62
C SER A 122 -12.21 3.46 21.65
N LEU A 123 -12.64 4.71 21.71
CA LEU A 123 -12.11 5.75 20.83
C LEU A 123 -10.68 6.13 21.23
N PRO A 124 -9.83 6.49 20.26
CA PRO A 124 -8.47 6.93 20.54
C PRO A 124 -8.48 8.25 21.30
N SER A 125 -7.41 8.50 22.05
CA SER A 125 -7.14 9.84 22.57
C SER A 125 -7.04 10.87 21.44
N LEU A 126 -7.20 12.15 21.74
CA LEU A 126 -7.04 13.21 20.73
C LEU A 126 -5.65 13.17 20.09
N ALA A 127 -4.62 12.88 20.88
CA ALA A 127 -3.24 12.76 20.39
C ALA A 127 -3.10 11.58 19.40
N ASP A 128 -3.68 10.42 19.72
CA ASP A 128 -3.63 9.25 18.82
C ASP A 128 -4.50 9.44 17.60
N LEU A 129 -5.64 10.10 17.72
CA LEU A 129 -6.46 10.47 16.57
C LEU A 129 -5.69 11.38 15.62
N THR A 130 -4.99 12.39 16.16
CA THR A 130 -4.14 13.29 15.35
C THR A 130 -3.04 12.50 14.63
N ARG A 131 -2.38 11.55 15.30
CA ARG A 131 -1.38 10.69 14.67
C ARG A 131 -1.97 9.84 13.55
N HIS A 132 -3.17 9.29 13.74
CA HIS A 132 -3.89 8.58 12.70
C HIS A 132 -4.23 9.50 11.52
N LEU A 133 -4.76 10.69 11.77
CA LEU A 133 -5.08 11.66 10.71
C LEU A 133 -3.84 12.07 9.91
N LEU A 134 -2.68 12.13 10.54
CA LEU A 134 -1.40 12.44 9.89
C LEU A 134 -0.63 11.20 9.39
N MET A 135 -1.21 10.00 9.52
CA MET A 135 -0.56 8.71 9.17
C MET A 135 0.81 8.52 9.83
N LEU A 136 0.98 8.99 11.07
CA LEU A 136 2.21 8.83 11.84
C LEU A 136 2.27 7.46 12.51
N PHE A 137 2.29 6.41 11.68
CA PHE A 137 2.39 5.02 12.12
C PHE A 137 3.84 4.58 12.10
N MET A 138 4.56 4.64 13.20
CA MET A 138 5.93 4.13 13.22
C MET A 138 7.03 5.11 12.96
N PRO A 139 8.21 4.76 13.44
CA PRO A 139 8.50 3.86 14.55
C PRO A 139 8.37 4.60 15.89
N PRO A 140 8.30 3.88 17.04
CA PRO A 140 8.45 4.50 18.34
C PRO A 140 9.74 5.32 18.41
N PRO A 141 9.81 6.44 19.16
CA PRO A 141 8.81 6.90 20.14
C PRO A 141 7.75 7.87 19.60
N LEU A 142 7.82 8.28 18.34
CA LEU A 142 6.95 9.33 17.77
C LEU A 142 5.66 8.78 17.16
N GLY A 143 5.60 7.47 16.91
CA GLY A 143 4.49 6.82 16.26
C GLY A 143 3.39 6.34 17.20
N THR A 144 2.30 5.92 16.59
CA THR A 144 1.23 5.15 17.22
C THR A 144 1.03 3.84 16.47
N GLU A 145 0.55 2.81 17.15
CA GLU A 145 0.17 1.59 16.46
C GLU A 145 -1.07 1.83 15.59
N PRO A 146 -1.04 1.43 14.32
CA PRO A 146 -2.20 1.59 13.47
C PRO A 146 -3.34 0.69 13.96
N ARG A 147 -4.55 1.22 14.04
CA ARG A 147 -5.74 0.44 14.41
C ARG A 147 -6.08 -0.67 13.42
N ASN A 148 -5.63 -0.53 12.20
CA ASN A 148 -5.59 -1.61 11.22
C ASN A 148 -4.12 -1.86 10.87
N LEU A 149 -3.64 -3.06 11.14
CA LEU A 149 -2.24 -3.42 10.93
C LEU A 149 -1.76 -3.20 9.49
N VAL A 150 -2.66 -3.26 8.49
CA VAL A 150 -2.28 -3.02 7.10
C VAL A 150 -1.82 -1.58 6.85
N TRP A 151 -2.23 -0.62 7.65
CA TRP A 151 -1.89 0.80 7.45
C TRP A 151 -0.42 1.15 7.67
N TRP A 152 0.38 0.28 8.28
CA TRP A 152 1.82 0.50 8.43
C TRP A 152 2.54 0.72 7.10
N THR A 153 1.97 0.25 5.98
CA THR A 153 2.52 0.41 4.63
C THR A 153 2.35 1.83 4.07
N LEU A 154 1.37 2.59 4.56
CA LEU A 154 1.03 3.92 4.02
C LEU A 154 2.16 4.95 4.17
N PRO A 155 2.81 5.11 5.35
CA PRO A 155 3.95 6.02 5.47
C PRO A 155 5.11 5.66 4.54
N ILE A 156 5.34 4.36 4.32
CA ILE A 156 6.38 3.88 3.40
C ILE A 156 6.02 4.25 1.95
N GLU A 157 4.77 4.04 1.56
CA GLU A 157 4.30 4.43 0.22
C GLU A 157 4.43 5.95 0.01
N PHE A 158 4.09 6.75 1.02
CA PHE A 158 4.27 8.21 0.98
C PHE A 158 5.74 8.62 0.88
N SER A 159 6.65 7.94 1.57
CA SER A 159 8.08 8.23 1.46
C SER A 159 8.59 8.03 0.03
N PHE A 160 8.10 7.01 -0.69
CA PHE A 160 8.39 6.85 -2.12
C PHE A 160 7.85 8.00 -2.97
N TYR A 161 6.63 8.48 -2.69
CA TYR A 161 6.05 9.59 -3.44
C TYR A 161 6.86 10.88 -3.29
N LEU A 162 7.43 11.13 -2.13
CA LEU A 162 8.28 12.29 -1.87
C LEU A 162 9.71 12.11 -2.39
N ALA A 163 10.28 10.91 -2.21
CA ALA A 163 11.66 10.63 -2.58
C ALA A 163 11.87 10.63 -4.11
N LEU A 164 10.93 10.08 -4.88
CA LEU A 164 11.10 9.91 -6.33
C LEU A 164 11.38 11.21 -7.09
N PRO A 165 10.62 12.31 -6.92
CA PRO A 165 10.91 13.56 -7.59
C PRO A 165 12.28 14.15 -7.21
N VAL A 166 12.68 13.99 -5.95
CA VAL A 166 13.96 14.47 -5.43
C VAL A 166 15.10 13.67 -6.04
N LEU A 167 15.04 12.34 -5.96
CA LEU A 167 16.02 11.44 -6.54
C LEU A 167 16.16 11.64 -8.04
N ALA A 168 15.05 11.82 -8.74
CA ALA A 168 15.08 12.06 -10.19
C ALA A 168 15.79 13.36 -10.58
N VAL A 169 15.78 14.38 -9.72
CA VAL A 169 16.54 15.62 -9.95
C VAL A 169 18.00 15.41 -9.58
N LEU A 170 18.29 14.76 -8.46
CA LEU A 170 19.67 14.56 -7.97
C LEU A 170 20.47 13.59 -8.84
N LEU A 171 19.82 12.59 -9.43
CA LEU A 171 20.45 11.53 -10.24
C LEU A 171 20.39 11.83 -11.75
N ARG A 172 20.01 13.04 -12.13
CA ARG A 172 19.99 13.42 -13.54
C ARG A 172 21.42 13.46 -14.07
N PRO A 173 21.74 12.70 -15.12
CA PRO A 173 23.02 12.85 -15.81
C PRO A 173 23.08 14.25 -16.45
N ASP A 174 24.22 14.91 -16.35
CA ASP A 174 24.51 16.20 -16.96
C ASP A 174 24.49 16.14 -18.48
#